data_195bb2ed526968f70b5f0e9fec08ad41
#
_entry.id   195bb2ed526968f70b5f0e9fec08ad41
#
_cell.length_a   1.000
_cell.length_b   1.000
_cell.length_c   1.000
_cell.angle_alpha   90.00
_cell.angle_beta   90.00
_cell.angle_gamma   90.00
#
_symmetry.space_group_name_H-M   'P 1'
#
loop_
_entity.id
_entity.type
_entity.pdbx_description
1 polymer ?
#
loop_
_entity_poly.entity_id
_entity_poly.type
_entity_poly.pdbx_seq_one_letter_code
_entity_poly.pdbx_strand_id
1 'polypeptide(L)'
;LWSSRAWLIHDPDDGRIPSLTANAKSGMAARVDARRRRGAADSWTDFDLFSRCITRGVPNSMMPVIYGNTYEIVQAPGSVAIVHEMIHDTRVIPLDERPHAGPMVRSYLGDSRGYFDGTTLVIETTNFSSEASFLGSSQTLQLTERVTPLSDDILEWQVTVLDPETWTRPWTCAMNLTRSNARPLEYACHEGNYFLRHALSAQRSAERANEFASNVVNRR
;
A
#
# COMPACT_ATOMS: atom_id res chain seq x y z
N LEU A 1 7.71 15.90 -14.16
CA LEU A 1 6.64 16.50 -13.34
C LEU A 1 5.41 15.62 -13.38
N TRP A 2 5.22 14.87 -12.32
CA TRP A 2 4.04 14.01 -12.12
C TRP A 2 2.91 14.88 -11.58
N SER A 3 2.15 15.51 -12.42
CA SER A 3 1.32 16.64 -12.00
C SER A 3 -0.13 16.30 -11.72
N SER A 4 -0.64 15.10 -12.02
CA SER A 4 -1.99 14.75 -11.60
C SER A 4 -2.23 13.24 -11.53
N ARG A 5 -3.00 12.79 -10.54
CA ARG A 5 -3.51 11.43 -10.44
C ARG A 5 -4.37 11.02 -11.66
N ALA A 6 -4.92 11.98 -12.39
CA ALA A 6 -5.74 11.74 -13.57
C ALA A 6 -4.97 11.04 -14.70
N TRP A 7 -3.66 11.23 -14.79
CA TRP A 7 -2.83 10.63 -15.84
C TRP A 7 -2.52 9.15 -15.62
N LEU A 8 -2.67 8.66 -14.41
CA LEU A 8 -2.42 7.26 -14.08
C LEU A 8 -3.67 6.38 -14.24
N ILE A 9 -4.86 6.96 -14.14
CA ILE A 9 -6.12 6.21 -14.21
C ILE A 9 -6.58 6.13 -15.66
N HIS A 10 -6.66 4.90 -16.17
CA HIS A 10 -7.09 4.57 -17.52
C HIS A 10 -8.56 4.16 -17.58
N ASP A 11 -9.07 3.54 -16.55
CA ASP A 11 -10.47 3.18 -16.37
C ASP A 11 -10.88 3.54 -14.93
N PRO A 12 -11.85 4.38 -14.76
CA PRO A 12 -12.72 5.08 -15.72
C PRO A 12 -12.03 6.14 -16.59
N ASP A 13 -12.61 6.40 -17.79
CA ASP A 13 -12.11 7.39 -18.77
C ASP A 13 -12.06 8.83 -18.23
N ASP A 14 -12.81 9.13 -17.16
CA ASP A 14 -12.76 10.44 -16.50
C ASP A 14 -11.49 10.65 -15.64
N GLY A 15 -10.62 9.65 -15.59
CA GLY A 15 -9.37 9.67 -14.85
C GLY A 15 -9.52 9.73 -13.32
N ARG A 16 -10.67 9.34 -12.79
CA ARG A 16 -10.97 9.39 -11.36
C ARG A 16 -11.19 8.01 -10.76
N ILE A 17 -10.71 7.83 -9.54
CA ILE A 17 -11.07 6.64 -8.75
C ILE A 17 -12.59 6.65 -8.52
N PRO A 18 -13.28 5.51 -8.74
CA PRO A 18 -14.71 5.41 -8.51
C PRO A 18 -15.12 5.77 -7.09
N SER A 19 -16.38 6.15 -6.93
CA SER A 19 -16.92 6.48 -5.61
C SER A 19 -16.86 5.30 -4.67
N LEU A 20 -16.64 5.61 -3.40
CA LEU A 20 -16.76 4.61 -2.34
C LEU A 20 -18.21 4.15 -2.20
N THR A 21 -18.39 2.89 -1.81
CA THR A 21 -19.69 2.36 -1.38
C THR A 21 -20.21 3.10 -0.14
N ALA A 22 -21.50 3.00 0.14
CA ALA A 22 -22.09 3.60 1.34
C ALA A 22 -21.44 3.04 2.63
N ASN A 23 -21.19 1.73 2.66
CA ASN A 23 -20.57 1.05 3.79
C ASN A 23 -19.12 1.51 4.00
N ALA A 24 -18.34 1.62 2.94
CA ALA A 24 -16.96 2.12 3.02
C ALA A 24 -16.91 3.56 3.54
N LYS A 25 -17.79 4.44 3.05
CA LYS A 25 -17.91 5.83 3.56
C LYS A 25 -18.21 5.87 5.06
N SER A 26 -19.22 5.11 5.50
CA SER A 26 -19.59 5.04 6.92
C SER A 26 -18.47 4.49 7.79
N GLY A 27 -17.80 3.43 7.35
CA GLY A 27 -16.68 2.83 8.08
C GLY A 27 -15.48 3.77 8.17
N MET A 28 -15.16 4.52 7.10
CA MET A 28 -14.10 5.54 7.16
C MET A 28 -14.44 6.66 8.13
N ALA A 29 -15.66 7.18 8.09
CA ALA A 29 -16.12 8.21 9.03
C ALA A 29 -16.02 7.74 10.48
N ALA A 30 -16.48 6.53 10.76
CA ALA A 30 -16.41 5.95 12.10
C ALA A 30 -14.96 5.79 12.61
N ARG A 31 -14.02 5.39 11.74
CA ARG A 31 -12.59 5.31 12.07
C ARG A 31 -11.99 6.68 12.39
N VAL A 32 -12.30 7.69 11.57
CA VAL A 32 -11.86 9.07 11.81
C VAL A 32 -12.36 9.59 13.15
N ASP A 33 -13.65 9.38 13.46
CA ASP A 33 -14.25 9.82 14.71
C ASP A 33 -13.70 9.06 15.94
N ALA A 34 -13.45 7.76 15.80
CA ALA A 34 -12.81 6.98 16.85
C ALA A 34 -11.39 7.50 17.14
N ARG A 35 -10.61 7.82 16.09
CA ARG A 35 -9.25 8.38 16.24
C ARG A 35 -9.29 9.76 16.91
N ARG A 36 -10.22 10.63 16.51
CA ARG A 36 -10.40 11.95 17.14
C ARG A 36 -10.67 11.87 18.64
N ARG A 37 -11.45 10.87 19.09
CA ARG A 37 -11.78 10.68 20.51
C ARG A 37 -10.59 10.17 21.33
N ARG A 38 -9.71 9.35 20.76
CA ARG A 38 -8.56 8.77 21.47
C ARG A 38 -7.31 9.66 21.43
N GLY A 39 -7.24 10.58 20.48
CA GLY A 39 -6.01 11.32 20.16
C GLY A 39 -5.27 10.74 18.96
N ALA A 40 -4.34 11.51 18.44
CA ALA A 40 -3.68 11.21 17.18
C ALA A 40 -2.66 10.08 17.27
N ALA A 41 -2.11 9.81 18.45
CA ALA A 41 -1.03 8.87 18.70
C ALA A 41 -1.20 8.16 20.05
N ASP A 42 -2.38 7.59 20.28
CA ASP A 42 -2.69 6.84 21.49
C ASP A 42 -1.92 5.53 21.55
N SER A 43 -1.81 4.84 20.42
CA SER A 43 -1.11 3.57 20.28
C SER A 43 -0.26 3.53 19.01
N TRP A 44 0.71 2.62 18.95
CA TRP A 44 1.47 2.32 17.74
C TRP A 44 0.56 1.84 16.58
N THR A 45 -0.60 1.28 16.88
CA THR A 45 -1.60 0.87 15.88
C THR A 45 -2.34 2.03 15.20
N ASP A 46 -2.18 3.26 15.70
CA ASP A 46 -2.71 4.46 15.06
C ASP A 46 -1.88 4.92 13.86
N PHE A 47 -0.73 4.30 13.64
CA PHE A 47 0.17 4.56 12.52
C PHE A 47 0.08 3.45 11.48
N ASP A 48 0.20 3.85 10.21
CA ASP A 48 0.18 2.91 9.09
C ASP A 48 1.44 2.00 9.09
N LEU A 49 1.38 0.96 8.28
CA LEU A 49 2.47 -0.02 8.17
C LEU A 49 3.77 0.61 7.66
N PHE A 50 3.69 1.63 6.81
CA PHE A 50 4.85 2.33 6.29
C PHE A 50 5.56 3.15 7.38
N SER A 51 4.82 3.95 8.15
CA SER A 51 5.36 4.71 9.29
C SER A 51 5.99 3.82 10.36
N ARG A 52 5.55 2.58 10.44
CA ARG A 52 6.07 1.53 11.33
C ARG A 52 7.22 0.72 10.72
N CYS A 53 7.69 1.07 9.54
CA CYS A 53 8.74 0.35 8.80
C CYS A 53 8.41 -1.12 8.53
N ILE A 54 7.16 -1.48 8.32
CA ILE A 54 6.73 -2.86 8.05
C ILE A 54 6.64 -3.10 6.55
N THR A 55 5.83 -2.32 5.84
CA THR A 55 5.67 -2.41 4.38
C THR A 55 4.96 -1.17 3.83
N ARG A 56 5.12 -0.88 2.54
CA ARG A 56 4.24 0.02 1.82
C ARG A 56 3.00 -0.68 1.28
N GLY A 57 3.03 -2.01 1.23
CA GLY A 57 1.97 -2.81 0.64
C GLY A 57 1.89 -2.75 -0.88
N VAL A 58 1.03 -3.58 -1.45
CA VAL A 58 0.75 -3.64 -2.89
C VAL A 58 -0.64 -3.07 -3.12
N PRO A 59 -0.86 -2.23 -4.12
CA PRO A 59 0.05 -1.75 -5.15
C PRO A 59 0.87 -0.50 -4.77
N ASN A 60 0.77 0.01 -3.54
CA ASN A 60 1.45 1.24 -3.11
C ASN A 60 2.95 1.25 -3.38
N SER A 61 3.62 0.09 -3.25
CA SER A 61 5.06 -0.02 -3.50
C SER A 61 5.44 0.24 -4.96
N MET A 62 4.50 0.04 -5.90
CA MET A 62 4.69 0.36 -7.32
C MET A 62 4.22 1.76 -7.68
N MET A 63 3.45 2.42 -6.83
CA MET A 63 2.94 3.77 -7.10
C MET A 63 4.04 4.82 -6.93
N PRO A 64 4.09 5.85 -7.80
CA PRO A 64 5.11 6.88 -7.73
C PRO A 64 4.98 7.71 -6.44
N VAL A 65 6.11 7.96 -5.83
CA VAL A 65 6.27 8.79 -4.62
C VAL A 65 7.42 9.76 -4.78
N ILE A 66 7.72 10.54 -3.74
CA ILE A 66 8.75 11.58 -3.77
C ILE A 66 10.16 10.97 -3.96
N TYR A 67 10.40 9.77 -3.44
CA TYR A 67 11.68 9.04 -3.52
C TYR A 67 11.46 7.53 -3.36
N GLY A 68 12.48 6.70 -3.63
CA GLY A 68 12.40 5.24 -3.47
C GLY A 68 11.50 4.57 -4.53
N ASN A 69 11.60 5.04 -5.77
CA ASN A 69 10.81 4.53 -6.89
C ASN A 69 11.63 3.57 -7.78
N THR A 70 12.67 2.97 -7.24
CA THR A 70 13.51 2.01 -7.95
C THR A 70 13.05 0.60 -7.63
N TYR A 71 12.97 -0.22 -8.66
CA TYR A 71 12.54 -1.63 -8.55
C TYR A 71 13.57 -2.51 -9.24
N GLU A 72 13.89 -3.64 -8.63
CA GLU A 72 14.64 -4.70 -9.31
C GLU A 72 13.69 -5.88 -9.57
N ILE A 73 13.59 -6.29 -10.83
CA ILE A 73 12.79 -7.42 -11.26
C ILE A 73 13.72 -8.58 -11.58
N VAL A 74 13.68 -9.62 -10.77
CA VAL A 74 14.52 -10.81 -10.91
C VAL A 74 13.67 -11.96 -11.41
N GLN A 75 14.08 -12.54 -12.54
CA GLN A 75 13.45 -13.73 -13.10
C GLN A 75 14.26 -14.97 -12.75
N ALA A 76 13.58 -15.99 -12.23
CA ALA A 76 14.16 -17.30 -11.96
C ALA A 76 13.24 -18.40 -12.51
N PRO A 77 13.72 -19.63 -12.69
CA PRO A 77 12.86 -20.74 -13.09
C PRO A 77 11.67 -20.88 -12.14
N GLY A 78 10.46 -20.75 -12.68
CA GLY A 78 9.21 -20.91 -11.92
C GLY A 78 8.82 -19.75 -11.01
N SER A 79 9.53 -18.61 -11.05
CA SER A 79 9.15 -17.45 -10.24
C SER A 79 9.72 -16.13 -10.78
N VAL A 80 9.05 -15.04 -10.41
CA VAL A 80 9.56 -13.66 -10.54
C VAL A 80 9.60 -13.04 -9.15
N ALA A 81 10.66 -12.31 -8.84
CA ALA A 81 10.72 -11.48 -7.63
C ALA A 81 10.78 -10.01 -8.01
N ILE A 82 9.97 -9.19 -7.34
CA ILE A 82 10.02 -7.73 -7.43
C ILE A 82 10.54 -7.20 -6.11
N VAL A 83 11.75 -6.64 -6.15
CA VAL A 83 12.40 -6.00 -5.01
C VAL A 83 12.14 -4.50 -5.10
N HIS A 84 11.52 -3.94 -4.09
CA HIS A 84 11.25 -2.52 -3.98
C HIS A 84 12.35 -1.85 -3.16
N GLU A 85 12.85 -0.70 -3.61
CA GLU A 85 13.83 0.09 -2.85
C GLU A 85 13.26 0.49 -1.48
N MET A 86 11.99 0.88 -1.47
CA MET A 86 11.33 1.31 -0.26
C MET A 86 11.10 0.15 0.72
N ILE A 87 11.67 0.25 1.93
CA ILE A 87 11.60 -0.75 3.02
C ILE A 87 12.24 -2.11 2.63
N HIS A 88 12.90 -2.24 1.48
CA HIS A 88 13.43 -3.50 0.95
C HIS A 88 12.38 -4.61 0.81
N ASP A 89 11.11 -4.22 0.64
CA ASP A 89 10.04 -5.19 0.42
C ASP A 89 10.33 -6.01 -0.83
N THR A 90 10.25 -7.32 -0.68
CA THR A 90 10.43 -8.25 -1.79
C THR A 90 9.18 -9.10 -1.94
N ARG A 91 8.59 -9.05 -3.12
CA ARG A 91 7.44 -9.86 -3.48
C ARG A 91 7.87 -10.98 -4.43
N VAL A 92 7.71 -12.23 -4.00
CA VAL A 92 7.95 -13.41 -4.84
C VAL A 92 6.64 -13.86 -5.45
N ILE A 93 6.63 -14.02 -6.76
CA ILE A 93 5.47 -14.39 -7.58
C ILE A 93 5.75 -15.75 -8.20
N PRO A 94 5.16 -16.84 -7.68
CA PRO A 94 5.23 -18.15 -8.30
C PRO A 94 4.53 -18.17 -9.67
N LEU A 95 5.15 -18.88 -10.62
CA LEU A 95 4.66 -19.06 -12.00
C LEU A 95 4.25 -20.53 -12.28
N ASP A 96 3.99 -21.31 -11.26
CA ASP A 96 3.80 -22.77 -11.32
C ASP A 96 2.32 -23.19 -11.31
N GLU A 97 1.42 -22.29 -11.68
CA GLU A 97 -0.04 -22.53 -11.80
C GLU A 97 -0.73 -23.06 -10.52
N ARG A 98 -0.03 -23.04 -9.38
CA ARG A 98 -0.67 -23.43 -8.11
C ARG A 98 -1.77 -22.45 -7.75
N PRO A 99 -2.88 -22.90 -7.15
CA PRO A 99 -3.94 -22.02 -6.70
C PRO A 99 -3.45 -21.08 -5.60
N HIS A 100 -4.18 -20.00 -5.38
CA HIS A 100 -3.99 -19.15 -4.22
C HIS A 100 -4.15 -19.95 -2.92
N ALA A 101 -3.46 -19.53 -1.87
CA ALA A 101 -3.62 -20.07 -0.52
C ALA A 101 -5.08 -19.92 -0.06
N GLY A 102 -5.50 -20.77 0.86
CA GLY A 102 -6.83 -20.67 1.43
C GLY A 102 -7.10 -19.29 2.07
N PRO A 103 -8.38 -18.84 2.15
CA PRO A 103 -8.74 -17.47 2.54
C PRO A 103 -8.35 -17.09 3.97
N MET A 104 -7.95 -18.06 4.78
CA MET A 104 -7.45 -17.83 6.14
C MET A 104 -5.95 -17.49 6.17
N VAL A 105 -5.21 -17.74 5.09
CA VAL A 105 -3.79 -17.41 4.97
C VAL A 105 -3.68 -16.02 4.33
N ARG A 106 -3.43 -15.02 5.16
CA ARG A 106 -3.37 -13.62 4.74
C ARG A 106 -2.02 -13.00 5.07
N SER A 107 -1.56 -12.09 4.21
CA SER A 107 -0.30 -11.36 4.43
C SER A 107 -0.43 -9.88 4.10
N TYR A 108 0.56 -9.08 4.48
CA TYR A 108 0.59 -7.65 4.15
C TYR A 108 0.74 -7.39 2.64
N LEU A 109 1.48 -8.26 1.93
CA LEU A 109 1.66 -8.16 0.47
C LEU A 109 0.63 -8.98 -0.31
N GLY A 110 -0.31 -9.63 0.38
CA GLY A 110 -1.25 -10.56 -0.23
C GLY A 110 -0.57 -11.88 -0.64
N ASP A 111 -1.28 -12.69 -1.38
CA ASP A 111 -0.82 -13.94 -2.00
C ASP A 111 -0.83 -13.74 -3.52
N SER A 112 0.34 -13.65 -4.13
CA SER A 112 0.51 -13.40 -5.55
C SER A 112 0.72 -14.70 -6.33
N ARG A 113 0.11 -14.78 -7.52
CA ARG A 113 0.35 -15.81 -8.53
C ARG A 113 0.56 -15.13 -9.86
N GLY A 114 1.44 -15.67 -10.68
CA GLY A 114 1.76 -15.07 -11.98
C GLY A 114 1.76 -16.07 -13.11
N TYR A 115 1.54 -15.58 -14.30
CA TYR A 115 1.71 -16.32 -15.56
C TYR A 115 2.08 -15.35 -16.68
N PHE A 116 2.60 -15.87 -17.77
CA PHE A 116 2.87 -15.09 -18.96
C PHE A 116 1.73 -15.21 -19.97
N ASP A 117 1.22 -14.07 -20.40
CA ASP A 117 0.30 -13.91 -21.54
C ASP A 117 1.11 -13.26 -22.69
N GLY A 118 1.65 -14.10 -23.56
CA GLY A 118 2.66 -13.65 -24.52
C GLY A 118 3.92 -13.13 -23.82
N THR A 119 4.23 -11.85 -24.03
CA THR A 119 5.37 -11.17 -23.37
C THR A 119 4.98 -10.45 -22.08
N THR A 120 3.70 -10.38 -21.76
CA THR A 120 3.17 -9.71 -20.58
C THR A 120 3.20 -10.66 -19.38
N LEU A 121 3.83 -10.24 -18.29
CA LEU A 121 3.67 -10.90 -16.99
C LEU A 121 2.35 -10.42 -16.37
N VAL A 122 1.42 -11.35 -16.14
CA VAL A 122 0.18 -11.12 -15.40
C VAL A 122 0.36 -11.60 -13.99
N ILE A 123 -0.03 -10.78 -13.00
CA ILE A 123 0.09 -11.10 -11.58
C ILE A 123 -1.27 -10.89 -10.94
N GLU A 124 -1.83 -11.95 -10.37
CA GLU A 124 -3.05 -11.90 -9.59
C GLU A 124 -2.69 -11.94 -8.10
N THR A 125 -3.22 -11.01 -7.32
CA THR A 125 -2.94 -10.92 -5.88
C THR A 125 -4.22 -10.78 -5.09
N THR A 126 -4.36 -11.61 -4.08
CA THR A 126 -5.51 -11.65 -3.16
C THR A 126 -5.03 -11.93 -1.73
N ASN A 127 -5.93 -12.25 -0.79
CA ASN A 127 -5.59 -12.62 0.58
C ASN A 127 -4.79 -11.57 1.36
N PHE A 128 -5.16 -10.31 1.20
CA PHE A 128 -4.57 -9.23 1.99
C PHE A 128 -4.98 -9.29 3.46
N SER A 129 -4.05 -8.98 4.36
CA SER A 129 -4.34 -8.75 5.77
C SER A 129 -5.26 -7.53 5.95
N SER A 130 -6.06 -7.52 6.99
CA SER A 130 -6.93 -6.38 7.35
C SER A 130 -6.16 -5.09 7.64
N GLU A 131 -4.88 -5.19 7.99
CA GLU A 131 -4.01 -4.04 8.21
C GLU A 131 -3.40 -3.49 6.91
N ALA A 132 -3.39 -4.29 5.82
CA ALA A 132 -2.79 -3.94 4.53
C ALA A 132 -3.78 -3.21 3.62
N SER A 133 -4.34 -2.10 4.10
CA SER A 133 -5.36 -1.36 3.38
C SER A 133 -4.74 -0.43 2.33
N PHE A 134 -5.12 -0.60 1.06
CA PHE A 134 -4.81 0.31 -0.03
C PHE A 134 -5.94 1.33 -0.20
N LEU A 135 -5.70 2.60 0.08
CA LEU A 135 -6.69 3.68 0.00
C LEU A 135 -8.00 3.38 0.75
N GLY A 136 -7.92 2.62 1.83
CA GLY A 136 -9.09 2.22 2.62
C GLY A 136 -9.76 0.94 2.16
N SER A 137 -9.12 0.16 1.28
CA SER A 137 -9.62 -1.13 0.80
C SER A 137 -9.96 -2.11 1.92
N SER A 138 -10.83 -3.05 1.60
CA SER A 138 -11.23 -4.13 2.47
C SER A 138 -10.34 -5.37 2.31
N GLN A 139 -10.67 -6.44 3.02
CA GLN A 139 -10.01 -7.74 2.87
C GLN A 139 -10.41 -8.49 1.59
N THR A 140 -11.42 -8.00 0.87
CA THR A 140 -11.85 -8.56 -0.42
C THR A 140 -11.10 -7.98 -1.60
N LEU A 141 -10.11 -7.10 -1.35
CA LEU A 141 -9.24 -6.54 -2.36
C LEU A 141 -8.60 -7.63 -3.23
N GLN A 142 -8.75 -7.48 -4.52
CA GLN A 142 -8.07 -8.27 -5.55
C GLN A 142 -7.36 -7.31 -6.49
N LEU A 143 -6.14 -7.64 -6.85
CA LEU A 143 -5.34 -6.90 -7.81
C LEU A 143 -5.02 -7.81 -8.99
N THR A 144 -5.15 -7.27 -10.20
CA THR A 144 -4.59 -7.88 -11.41
C THR A 144 -3.59 -6.89 -11.99
N GLU A 145 -2.31 -7.24 -11.93
CA GLU A 145 -1.23 -6.44 -12.48
C GLU A 145 -0.77 -7.01 -13.81
N ARG A 146 -0.40 -6.15 -14.73
CA ARG A 146 0.18 -6.52 -16.03
C ARG A 146 1.47 -5.74 -16.22
N VAL A 147 2.56 -6.45 -16.46
CA VAL A 147 3.87 -5.86 -16.76
C VAL A 147 4.21 -6.22 -18.19
N THR A 148 4.17 -5.24 -19.07
CA THR A 148 4.32 -5.42 -20.52
C THR A 148 5.56 -4.68 -21.02
N PRO A 149 6.53 -5.35 -21.65
CA PRO A 149 7.62 -4.65 -22.31
C PRO A 149 7.10 -3.89 -23.54
N LEU A 150 7.29 -2.56 -23.54
CA LEU A 150 6.98 -1.70 -24.69
C LEU A 150 8.20 -1.51 -25.59
N SER A 151 9.39 -1.56 -24.99
CA SER A 151 10.69 -1.55 -25.70
C SER A 151 11.75 -2.16 -24.79
N ASP A 152 13.02 -2.19 -25.25
CA ASP A 152 14.14 -2.69 -24.43
C ASP A 152 14.37 -1.90 -23.14
N ASP A 153 13.90 -0.64 -23.09
CA ASP A 153 14.11 0.27 -21.96
C ASP A 153 12.85 0.69 -21.25
N ILE A 154 11.66 0.26 -21.70
CA ILE A 154 10.37 0.69 -21.13
C ILE A 154 9.48 -0.52 -20.87
N LEU A 155 9.04 -0.65 -19.61
CA LEU A 155 7.95 -1.54 -19.21
C LEU A 155 6.72 -0.70 -18.90
N GLU A 156 5.56 -1.10 -19.39
CA GLU A 156 4.28 -0.60 -18.84
C GLU A 156 3.89 -1.48 -17.66
N TRP A 157 3.62 -0.86 -16.52
CA TRP A 157 2.96 -1.50 -15.39
C TRP A 157 1.53 -0.97 -15.30
N GLN A 158 0.58 -1.89 -15.36
CA GLN A 158 -0.84 -1.62 -15.22
C GLN A 158 -1.38 -2.41 -14.03
N VAL A 159 -2.28 -1.82 -13.24
CA VAL A 159 -2.98 -2.53 -12.17
C VAL A 159 -4.47 -2.24 -12.22
N THR A 160 -5.26 -3.31 -12.21
CA THR A 160 -6.70 -3.27 -12.01
C THR A 160 -7.02 -3.60 -10.56
N VAL A 161 -7.77 -2.72 -9.93
CA VAL A 161 -8.19 -2.82 -8.53
C VAL A 161 -9.65 -3.22 -8.47
N LEU A 162 -9.93 -4.35 -7.86
CA LEU A 162 -11.27 -4.86 -7.61
C LEU A 162 -11.49 -5.01 -6.11
N ASP A 163 -12.40 -4.25 -5.55
CA ASP A 163 -12.86 -4.39 -4.17
C ASP A 163 -14.30 -3.86 -4.05
N PRO A 164 -15.29 -4.74 -4.24
CA PRO A 164 -16.70 -4.37 -4.27
C PRO A 164 -17.25 -3.89 -2.92
N GLU A 165 -16.55 -4.15 -1.82
CA GLU A 165 -16.91 -3.60 -0.52
C GLU A 165 -16.48 -2.13 -0.39
N THR A 166 -15.41 -1.74 -1.10
CA THR A 166 -14.84 -0.39 -1.01
C THR A 166 -15.30 0.53 -2.13
N TRP A 167 -15.21 0.10 -3.40
CA TRP A 167 -15.55 0.94 -4.56
C TRP A 167 -16.77 0.41 -5.31
N THR A 168 -17.49 1.35 -5.92
CA THR A 168 -18.72 1.04 -6.67
C THR A 168 -18.49 0.27 -7.98
N ARG A 169 -17.25 0.27 -8.48
CA ARG A 169 -16.80 -0.53 -9.64
C ARG A 169 -15.28 -0.75 -9.59
N PRO A 170 -14.74 -1.70 -10.34
CA PRO A 170 -13.29 -1.82 -10.56
C PRO A 170 -12.72 -0.56 -11.22
N TRP A 171 -11.42 -0.36 -11.07
CA TRP A 171 -10.70 0.72 -11.73
C TRP A 171 -9.27 0.30 -12.04
N THR A 172 -8.68 0.91 -13.06
CA THR A 172 -7.36 0.55 -13.57
C THR A 172 -6.49 1.78 -13.66
N CYS A 173 -5.24 1.66 -13.23
CA CYS A 173 -4.22 2.67 -13.51
C CYS A 173 -3.00 2.03 -14.16
N ALA A 174 -2.23 2.85 -14.89
CA ALA A 174 -1.00 2.41 -15.52
C ALA A 174 0.08 3.49 -15.47
N MET A 175 1.33 3.06 -15.57
CA MET A 175 2.49 3.94 -15.70
C MET A 175 3.63 3.21 -16.40
N ASN A 176 4.53 3.96 -16.98
CA ASN A 176 5.75 3.42 -17.58
C ASN A 176 6.88 3.39 -16.55
N LEU A 177 7.60 2.28 -16.53
CA LEU A 177 8.86 2.11 -15.82
C LEU A 177 10.00 2.19 -16.85
N THR A 178 10.96 3.06 -16.59
CA THR A 178 12.13 3.21 -17.47
C THR A 178 13.32 2.47 -16.87
N ARG A 179 14.05 1.75 -17.72
CA ARG A 179 15.26 1.04 -17.34
C ARG A 179 16.29 2.00 -16.74
N SER A 180 16.91 1.61 -15.65
CA SER A 180 17.97 2.37 -14.99
C SER A 180 19.18 1.48 -14.73
N ASN A 181 20.37 2.06 -14.81
CA ASN A 181 21.60 1.41 -14.38
C ASN A 181 21.90 1.64 -12.89
N ALA A 182 21.10 2.46 -12.22
CA ALA A 182 21.19 2.63 -10.77
C ALA A 182 20.71 1.36 -10.07
N ARG A 183 21.39 1.00 -8.99
CA ARG A 183 20.91 -0.06 -8.10
C ARG A 183 19.97 0.56 -7.06
N PRO A 184 18.95 -0.20 -6.56
CA PRO A 184 18.20 0.23 -5.41
C PRO A 184 19.14 0.59 -4.27
N LEU A 185 18.87 1.73 -3.63
CA LEU A 185 19.61 2.14 -2.44
C LEU A 185 19.07 1.42 -1.21
N GLU A 186 19.90 1.23 -0.21
CA GLU A 186 19.44 0.73 1.06
C GLU A 186 18.49 1.74 1.70
N TYR A 187 17.27 1.31 2.00
CA TYR A 187 16.31 2.09 2.77
C TYR A 187 16.30 1.61 4.23
N ALA A 188 17.19 2.16 5.03
CA ALA A 188 17.39 1.79 6.44
C ALA A 188 16.29 2.42 7.33
N CYS A 189 15.04 2.01 7.15
CA CYS A 189 13.85 2.61 7.73
C CYS A 189 13.90 2.67 9.27
N HIS A 190 14.40 1.60 9.91
CA HIS A 190 14.42 1.52 11.38
C HIS A 190 15.48 2.42 12.01
N GLU A 191 16.60 2.61 11.37
CA GLU A 191 17.78 3.25 11.95
C GLU A 191 17.59 4.74 12.26
N GLY A 192 16.75 5.43 11.47
CA GLY A 192 16.43 6.85 11.66
C GLY A 192 14.98 7.11 12.05
N ASN A 193 14.18 6.11 12.34
CA ASN A 193 12.74 6.26 12.61
C ASN A 193 12.48 6.71 14.06
N TYR A 194 12.80 7.97 14.35
CA TYR A 194 12.41 8.60 15.61
C TYR A 194 10.96 9.07 15.64
N PHE A 195 10.29 9.11 14.48
CA PHE A 195 8.93 9.64 14.36
C PHE A 195 7.94 8.94 15.29
N LEU A 196 7.87 7.62 15.24
CA LEU A 196 6.92 6.83 16.04
C LEU A 196 7.13 7.06 17.55
N ARG A 197 8.39 7.00 18.01
CA ARG A 197 8.74 7.25 19.40
C ARG A 197 8.36 8.66 19.85
N HIS A 198 8.66 9.68 19.02
CA HIS A 198 8.36 11.07 19.36
C HIS A 198 6.85 11.34 19.37
N ALA A 199 6.09 10.80 18.41
CA ALA A 199 4.65 10.96 18.35
C ALA A 199 3.95 10.37 19.58
N LEU A 200 4.32 9.14 19.97
CA LEU A 200 3.78 8.49 21.17
C LEU A 200 4.18 9.22 22.45
N SER A 201 5.43 9.68 22.55
CA SER A 201 5.91 10.44 23.70
C SER A 201 5.22 11.81 23.84
N ALA A 202 4.98 12.51 22.73
CA ALA A 202 4.27 13.78 22.73
C ALA A 202 2.82 13.60 23.20
N GLN A 203 2.15 12.56 22.74
CA GLN A 203 0.80 12.23 23.18
C GLN A 203 0.74 11.98 24.71
N ARG A 204 1.66 11.16 25.25
CA ARG A 204 1.74 10.91 26.71
C ARG A 204 2.03 12.20 27.50
N SER A 205 2.80 13.13 26.94
CA SER A 205 3.07 14.41 27.58
C SER A 205 1.83 15.32 27.61
N ALA A 206 1.08 15.34 26.52
CA ALA A 206 -0.17 16.10 26.45
C ALA A 206 -1.24 15.57 27.45
N GLU A 207 -1.35 14.26 27.59
CA GLU A 207 -2.27 13.62 28.55
C GLU A 207 -1.92 14.02 29.99
N ARG A 208 -0.66 13.92 30.39
CA ARG A 208 -0.21 14.35 31.72
C ARG A 208 -0.48 15.83 31.99
N ALA A 209 -0.30 16.69 30.98
CA ALA A 209 -0.60 18.11 31.11
C ALA A 209 -2.11 18.36 31.33
N ASN A 210 -2.97 17.63 30.63
CA ASN A 210 -4.42 17.74 30.77
C ASN A 210 -4.91 17.20 32.13
N GLU A 211 -4.35 16.10 32.61
CA GLU A 211 -4.65 15.57 33.95
C GLU A 211 -4.25 16.57 35.05
N PHE A 212 -3.08 17.18 34.93
CA PHE A 212 -2.63 18.20 35.87
C PHE A 212 -3.58 19.41 35.90
N ALA A 213 -3.96 19.93 34.71
CA ALA A 213 -4.87 21.06 34.58
C ALA A 213 -6.24 20.75 35.20
N SER A 214 -6.80 19.55 34.95
CA SER A 214 -8.07 19.10 35.49
C SER A 214 -8.04 18.99 37.01
N ASN A 215 -6.97 18.47 37.59
CA ASN A 215 -6.79 18.34 39.02
C ASN A 215 -6.64 19.70 39.73
N VAL A 216 -6.08 20.70 39.07
CA VAL A 216 -5.97 22.07 39.61
C VAL A 216 -7.36 22.75 39.63
N VAL A 217 -8.19 22.55 38.61
CA VAL A 217 -9.55 23.09 38.53
C VAL A 217 -10.45 22.48 39.59
N ASN A 218 -10.38 21.16 39.82
CA ASN A 218 -11.23 20.45 40.80
C ASN A 218 -10.85 20.70 42.28
N ARG A 219 -9.72 21.35 42.53
CA ARG A 219 -9.27 21.71 43.89
C ARG A 219 -9.63 23.16 44.32
N ARG A 220 -10.27 23.90 43.42
CA ARG A 220 -10.79 25.25 43.68
C ARG A 220 -12.28 25.22 43.86
#